data_fcf980edc57138f6c7e7531f7a5593c1
#
_entry.id   fcf980edc57138f6c7e7531f7a5593c1
#
_cell.length_a   1.000
_cell.length_b   1.000
_cell.length_c   1.000
_cell.angle_alpha   90.00
_cell.angle_beta   90.00
_cell.angle_gamma   90.00
#
_symmetry.space_group_name_H-M   'P 1'
#
loop_
_entity.id
_entity.type
_entity.pdbx_description
1 polymer ?
#
loop_
_entity_poly.entity_id
_entity_poly.type
_entity_poly.pdbx_seq_one_letter_code
_entity_poly.pdbx_strand_id
1 'polypeptide(L)'
;TLNGSHAINFSYRDDLVMHRSKSLPYHANGMQFTALLHHITPQLLAQSFYALRRDAAVGVDGMSWREYEEGLLQRVTDLHARLHSGAYRATPSRRVYIPKADGRQRPLGIASLEDKIVQQAVVTVLNAIYEEDFLGFSYGFRPGRSQHDALDALTVALKGQKVNWILDADITSFFDEIDHEWMLMFLGHRIADRRLLGLICKWLQAGVMEDGRRVAATKGTPQGAVISPLLANIYLHYVLDLWARQWRQRYARGDVI
;
A
#
# COMPACT_ATOMS: atom_id res chain seq x y z
N THR A 1 -0.49 30.91 27.92
CA THR A 1 -0.24 29.54 28.36
C THR A 1 -1.57 28.80 28.49
N LEU A 2 -2.00 28.14 27.41
CA LEU A 2 -3.07 27.15 27.45
C LEU A 2 -2.50 25.87 26.84
N ASN A 3 -1.88 25.03 27.68
CA ASN A 3 -1.58 23.65 27.38
C ASN A 3 -2.87 22.85 27.57
N GLY A 4 -3.57 22.58 26.47
CA GLY A 4 -4.69 21.66 26.40
C GLY A 4 -4.47 20.72 25.23
N SER A 5 -3.71 19.64 25.44
CA SER A 5 -3.67 18.50 24.52
C SER A 5 -4.98 17.72 24.69
N HIS A 6 -5.97 18.00 23.84
CA HIS A 6 -7.14 17.17 23.72
C HIS A 6 -6.82 16.05 22.72
N ALA A 7 -6.55 14.85 23.23
CA ALA A 7 -6.55 13.64 22.43
C ALA A 7 -7.98 13.37 21.95
N ILE A 8 -8.25 13.59 20.68
CA ILE A 8 -9.51 13.19 20.04
C ILE A 8 -9.38 11.68 19.76
N ASN A 9 -10.03 10.89 20.59
CA ASN A 9 -10.14 9.46 20.37
C ASN A 9 -11.20 9.23 19.27
N PHE A 10 -10.77 9.02 18.03
CA PHE A 10 -11.65 8.54 16.97
C PHE A 10 -11.99 7.08 17.24
N SER A 11 -13.07 6.84 17.97
CA SER A 11 -13.68 5.52 17.96
C SER A 11 -14.30 5.32 16.57
N TYR A 12 -13.75 4.38 15.84
CA TYR A 12 -14.20 3.92 14.55
C TYR A 12 -15.63 3.37 14.71
N ARG A 13 -16.62 4.12 14.32
CA ARG A 13 -18.00 3.62 14.20
C ARG A 13 -18.15 3.08 12.79
N ASP A 14 -18.25 1.76 12.69
CA ASP A 14 -18.48 0.99 11.45
C ASP A 14 -19.63 1.56 10.59
N ASP A 15 -20.63 2.16 11.21
CA ASP A 15 -21.81 2.74 10.54
C ASP A 15 -21.48 3.91 9.59
N LEU A 16 -20.46 4.72 9.87
CA LEU A 16 -20.11 5.90 9.06
C LEU A 16 -19.39 5.52 7.75
N VAL A 17 -18.61 4.43 7.78
CA VAL A 17 -17.89 3.93 6.63
C VAL A 17 -18.79 3.11 5.72
N MET A 18 -19.68 2.29 6.31
CA MET A 18 -20.65 1.44 5.59
C MET A 18 -21.63 2.25 4.73
N HIS A 19 -22.20 3.33 5.28
CA HIS A 19 -23.11 4.20 4.51
C HIS A 19 -22.41 5.01 3.41
N ARG A 20 -21.12 5.32 3.57
CA ARG A 20 -20.37 6.12 2.60
C ARG A 20 -19.80 5.31 1.44
N SER A 21 -19.38 4.05 1.64
CA SER A 21 -18.84 3.22 0.55
C SER A 21 -19.90 2.86 -0.51
N LYS A 22 -21.20 2.79 -0.11
CA LYS A 22 -22.31 2.58 -1.03
C LYS A 22 -22.77 3.84 -1.77
N SER A 23 -22.33 5.01 -1.34
CA SER A 23 -22.78 6.32 -1.85
C SER A 23 -21.65 7.25 -2.29
N LEU A 24 -20.40 6.75 -2.44
CA LEU A 24 -19.31 7.57 -2.94
C LEU A 24 -19.49 7.85 -4.44
N PRO A 25 -19.97 9.05 -4.84
CA PRO A 25 -20.14 9.42 -6.24
C PRO A 25 -18.81 9.93 -6.80
N TYR A 26 -17.69 9.24 -6.54
CA TYR A 26 -16.41 9.70 -7.01
C TYR A 26 -15.71 8.68 -7.89
N HIS A 27 -16.29 8.50 -9.06
CA HIS A 27 -15.55 8.09 -10.24
C HIS A 27 -16.09 8.90 -11.39
N ALA A 28 -15.26 9.75 -11.95
CA ALA A 28 -15.63 10.53 -13.13
C ALA A 28 -16.13 9.65 -14.27
N ASN A 29 -15.93 8.32 -14.24
CA ASN A 29 -16.33 7.41 -15.31
C ASN A 29 -16.83 6.02 -14.89
N GLY A 30 -16.86 5.64 -13.60
CA GLY A 30 -17.31 4.30 -13.18
C GLY A 30 -16.55 3.12 -13.80
N MET A 31 -15.42 3.38 -14.45
CA MET A 31 -14.68 2.40 -15.25
C MET A 31 -13.88 1.47 -14.35
N GLN A 32 -14.14 0.18 -14.47
CA GLN A 32 -13.34 -0.88 -13.85
C GLN A 32 -12.48 -1.58 -14.90
N PHE A 33 -11.24 -1.90 -14.51
CA PHE A 33 -10.31 -2.64 -15.36
C PHE A 33 -10.51 -4.14 -15.19
N THR A 34 -10.84 -4.85 -16.25
CA THR A 34 -11.24 -6.26 -16.24
C THR A 34 -10.11 -7.23 -16.56
N ALA A 35 -9.02 -6.77 -17.17
CA ALA A 35 -7.97 -7.65 -17.70
C ALA A 35 -6.58 -7.06 -17.42
N LEU A 36 -6.19 -7.00 -16.14
CA LEU A 36 -4.91 -6.41 -15.73
C LEU A 36 -3.77 -7.43 -15.66
N LEU A 37 -4.08 -8.70 -15.36
CA LEU A 37 -3.06 -9.73 -15.19
C LEU A 37 -2.24 -9.95 -16.47
N HIS A 38 -2.81 -9.71 -17.67
CA HIS A 38 -2.08 -9.89 -18.92
C HIS A 38 -0.95 -8.86 -19.13
N HIS A 39 -0.97 -7.74 -18.38
CA HIS A 39 0.13 -6.77 -18.39
C HIS A 39 1.34 -7.26 -17.59
N ILE A 40 1.19 -8.30 -16.77
CA ILE A 40 2.31 -8.92 -16.06
C ILE A 40 2.98 -9.90 -17.01
N THR A 41 3.82 -9.37 -17.89
CA THR A 41 4.58 -10.12 -18.88
C THR A 41 5.92 -10.60 -18.33
N PRO A 42 6.60 -11.58 -18.97
CA PRO A 42 7.96 -11.96 -18.58
C PRO A 42 8.94 -10.77 -18.59
N GLN A 43 8.77 -9.84 -19.53
CA GLN A 43 9.58 -8.61 -19.61
C GLN A 43 9.36 -7.73 -18.39
N LEU A 44 8.08 -7.51 -17.97
CA LEU A 44 7.79 -6.73 -16.78
C LEU A 44 8.32 -7.40 -15.52
N LEU A 45 8.25 -8.73 -15.40
CA LEU A 45 8.83 -9.47 -14.29
C LEU A 45 10.34 -9.32 -14.23
N ALA A 46 11.05 -9.40 -15.38
CA ALA A 46 12.48 -9.16 -15.44
C ALA A 46 12.84 -7.71 -15.07
N GLN A 47 12.11 -6.71 -15.57
CA GLN A 47 12.28 -5.31 -15.15
C GLN A 47 12.05 -5.12 -13.65
N SER A 48 11.02 -5.77 -13.12
CA SER A 48 10.70 -5.74 -11.69
C SER A 48 11.81 -6.37 -10.85
N PHE A 49 12.43 -7.45 -11.31
CA PHE A 49 13.59 -8.05 -10.67
C PHE A 49 14.76 -7.04 -10.60
N TYR A 50 15.10 -6.38 -11.70
CA TYR A 50 16.20 -5.41 -11.72
C TYR A 50 15.91 -4.13 -10.95
N ALA A 51 14.62 -3.79 -10.70
CA ALA A 51 14.23 -2.69 -9.83
C ALA A 51 14.43 -2.99 -8.33
N LEU A 52 14.59 -4.26 -7.94
CA LEU A 52 14.84 -4.64 -6.55
C LEU A 52 16.32 -4.36 -6.16
N ARG A 53 16.52 -4.07 -4.88
CA ARG A 53 17.87 -3.88 -4.35
C ARG A 53 18.64 -5.19 -4.35
N ARG A 54 19.87 -5.17 -4.87
CA ARG A 54 20.75 -6.34 -4.98
C ARG A 54 21.18 -6.92 -3.64
N ASP A 55 21.27 -6.07 -2.63
CA ASP A 55 21.65 -6.39 -1.24
C ASP A 55 20.47 -6.57 -0.32
N ALA A 56 19.25 -6.68 -0.86
CA ALA A 56 18.05 -6.86 -0.05
C ALA A 56 18.07 -8.19 0.70
N ALA A 57 17.60 -8.17 1.95
CA ALA A 57 17.51 -9.36 2.78
C ALA A 57 16.67 -10.46 2.10
N VAL A 58 17.10 -11.71 2.24
CA VAL A 58 16.44 -12.89 1.68
C VAL A 58 15.16 -13.23 2.46
N GLY A 59 14.17 -13.79 1.77
CA GLY A 59 12.92 -14.27 2.37
C GLY A 59 13.07 -15.60 3.10
N VAL A 60 11.95 -16.31 3.25
CA VAL A 60 11.90 -17.66 3.86
C VAL A 60 12.56 -18.74 3.01
N ASP A 61 12.63 -18.50 1.70
CA ASP A 61 13.22 -19.38 0.68
C ASP A 61 14.76 -19.31 0.67
N GLY A 62 15.37 -18.33 1.35
CA GLY A 62 16.81 -18.11 1.36
C GLY A 62 17.39 -17.63 0.03
N MET A 63 16.56 -17.45 -1.01
CA MET A 63 16.99 -17.08 -2.35
C MET A 63 17.53 -15.65 -2.39
N SER A 64 18.78 -15.47 -2.75
CA SER A 64 19.40 -14.15 -2.92
C SER A 64 19.16 -13.60 -4.34
N TRP A 65 19.33 -12.29 -4.50
CA TRP A 65 19.22 -11.62 -5.79
C TRP A 65 20.21 -12.19 -6.81
N ARG A 66 21.47 -12.44 -6.39
CA ARG A 66 22.52 -12.96 -7.27
C ARG A 66 22.25 -14.37 -7.75
N GLU A 67 21.82 -15.25 -6.86
CA GLU A 67 21.43 -16.63 -7.21
C GLU A 67 20.23 -16.68 -8.14
N TYR A 68 19.28 -15.75 -8.00
CA TYR A 68 18.13 -15.68 -8.89
C TYR A 68 18.49 -15.14 -10.27
N GLU A 69 19.47 -14.20 -10.36
CA GLU A 69 19.97 -13.67 -11.63
C GLU A 69 20.54 -14.77 -12.52
N GLU A 70 21.15 -15.78 -11.91
CA GLU A 70 21.60 -17.00 -12.62
C GLU A 70 20.36 -17.74 -13.15
N GLY A 71 20.19 -17.73 -14.47
CA GLY A 71 19.02 -18.33 -15.13
C GLY A 71 17.74 -17.47 -15.07
N LEU A 72 17.85 -16.18 -14.90
CA LEU A 72 16.73 -15.23 -14.78
C LEU A 72 15.65 -15.45 -15.84
N LEU A 73 16.01 -15.58 -17.11
CA LEU A 73 15.05 -15.74 -18.20
C LEU A 73 14.14 -16.97 -18.01
N GLN A 74 14.74 -18.10 -17.65
CA GLN A 74 14.00 -19.33 -17.39
C GLN A 74 13.09 -19.18 -16.16
N ARG A 75 13.60 -18.58 -15.08
CA ARG A 75 12.88 -18.37 -13.82
C ARG A 75 11.68 -17.43 -14.00
N VAL A 76 11.85 -16.29 -14.70
CA VAL A 76 10.72 -15.38 -14.93
C VAL A 76 9.69 -15.95 -15.91
N THR A 77 10.10 -16.78 -16.86
CA THR A 77 9.19 -17.48 -17.78
C THR A 77 8.36 -18.51 -17.00
N ASP A 78 8.95 -19.29 -16.12
CA ASP A 78 8.25 -20.22 -15.24
C ASP A 78 7.31 -19.48 -14.26
N LEU A 79 7.80 -18.41 -13.63
CA LEU A 79 7.00 -17.57 -12.73
C LEU A 79 5.78 -16.98 -13.45
N HIS A 80 5.95 -16.50 -14.67
CA HIS A 80 4.86 -16.01 -15.52
C HIS A 80 3.84 -17.13 -15.80
N ALA A 81 4.30 -18.32 -16.19
CA ALA A 81 3.42 -19.47 -16.44
C ALA A 81 2.61 -19.85 -15.20
N ARG A 82 3.24 -19.88 -14.01
CA ARG A 82 2.55 -20.14 -12.72
C ARG A 82 1.54 -19.07 -12.37
N LEU A 83 1.83 -17.79 -12.63
CA LEU A 83 0.89 -16.70 -12.40
C LEU A 83 -0.35 -16.83 -13.27
N HIS A 84 -0.16 -17.06 -14.57
CA HIS A 84 -1.26 -17.11 -15.54
C HIS A 84 -2.11 -18.38 -15.46
N SER A 85 -1.52 -19.51 -15.04
CA SER A 85 -2.24 -20.76 -14.77
C SER A 85 -2.93 -20.78 -13.39
N GLY A 86 -2.66 -19.79 -12.52
CA GLY A 86 -3.15 -19.78 -11.14
C GLY A 86 -2.38 -20.68 -10.16
N ALA A 87 -1.31 -21.33 -10.62
CA ALA A 87 -0.47 -22.22 -9.81
C ALA A 87 0.47 -21.45 -8.86
N TYR A 88 0.64 -20.15 -9.05
CA TYR A 88 1.45 -19.33 -8.15
C TYR A 88 0.94 -19.36 -6.71
N ARG A 89 1.88 -19.50 -5.76
CA ARG A 89 1.62 -19.53 -4.32
C ARG A 89 2.42 -18.42 -3.64
N ALA A 90 1.72 -17.52 -2.94
CA ALA A 90 2.38 -16.55 -2.05
C ALA A 90 2.99 -17.30 -0.85
N THR A 91 4.19 -16.89 -0.46
CA THR A 91 4.89 -17.46 0.70
C THR A 91 4.76 -16.54 1.92
N PRO A 92 4.78 -17.09 3.15
CA PRO A 92 4.85 -16.26 4.36
C PRO A 92 6.08 -15.37 4.34
N SER A 93 5.96 -14.14 4.81
CA SER A 93 7.12 -13.25 4.97
C SER A 93 7.97 -13.68 6.17
N ARG A 94 9.30 -13.62 6.07
CA ARG A 94 10.20 -13.89 7.18
C ARG A 94 10.19 -12.70 8.16
N ARG A 95 9.85 -12.95 9.41
CA ARG A 95 9.83 -11.92 10.47
C ARG A 95 11.25 -11.52 10.85
N VAL A 96 11.50 -10.23 10.94
CA VAL A 96 12.73 -9.62 11.45
C VAL A 96 12.35 -8.41 12.29
N TYR A 97 13.10 -8.17 13.38
CA TYR A 97 12.89 -7.02 14.24
C TYR A 97 14.01 -6.00 14.06
N ILE A 98 13.64 -4.74 13.87
CA ILE A 98 14.60 -3.62 13.77
C ILE A 98 14.38 -2.70 14.98
N PRO A 99 15.47 -2.35 15.74
CA PRO A 99 15.35 -1.44 16.86
C PRO A 99 14.95 -0.04 16.39
N LYS A 100 14.04 0.60 17.12
CA LYS A 100 13.69 2.01 16.98
C LYS A 100 14.54 2.85 17.92
N ALA A 101 14.63 4.17 17.64
CA ALA A 101 15.36 5.12 18.48
C ALA A 101 14.83 5.20 19.92
N ASP A 102 13.56 4.86 20.13
CA ASP A 102 12.89 4.83 21.44
C ASP A 102 13.07 3.51 22.21
N GLY A 103 13.91 2.59 21.73
CA GLY A 103 14.16 1.27 22.31
C GLY A 103 13.14 0.20 21.97
N ARG A 104 12.00 0.54 21.36
CA ARG A 104 11.03 -0.44 20.86
C ARG A 104 11.53 -1.13 19.61
N GLN A 105 10.98 -2.28 19.28
CA GLN A 105 11.29 -3.00 18.06
C GLN A 105 10.20 -2.79 17.02
N ARG A 106 10.62 -2.62 15.75
CA ARG A 106 9.71 -2.61 14.61
C ARG A 106 9.72 -3.97 13.95
N PRO A 107 8.60 -4.70 13.92
CA PRO A 107 8.50 -5.94 13.18
C PRO A 107 8.48 -5.65 11.68
N LEU A 108 9.34 -6.33 10.91
CA LEU A 108 9.32 -6.31 9.45
C LEU A 108 9.05 -7.71 8.91
N GLY A 109 8.32 -7.77 7.79
CA GLY A 109 8.12 -8.99 7.03
C GLY A 109 8.93 -8.96 5.73
N ILE A 110 9.91 -9.84 5.61
CA ILE A 110 10.72 -9.97 4.40
C ILE A 110 10.10 -11.03 3.50
N ALA A 111 9.50 -10.61 2.40
CA ALA A 111 8.93 -11.49 1.40
C ALA A 111 10.01 -12.29 0.66
N SER A 112 9.65 -13.45 0.09
CA SER A 112 10.51 -14.19 -0.84
C SER A 112 10.85 -13.35 -2.07
N LEU A 113 11.90 -13.71 -2.79
CA LEU A 113 12.33 -12.92 -3.93
C LEU A 113 11.29 -12.94 -5.05
N GLU A 114 10.67 -14.07 -5.35
CA GLU A 114 9.60 -14.15 -6.35
C GLU A 114 8.38 -13.31 -5.95
N ASP A 115 7.98 -13.32 -4.67
CA ASP A 115 6.90 -12.46 -4.19
C ASP A 115 7.25 -10.98 -4.39
N LYS A 116 8.48 -10.56 -4.09
CA LYS A 116 8.94 -9.18 -4.35
C LYS A 116 8.84 -8.80 -5.83
N ILE A 117 9.26 -9.70 -6.74
CA ILE A 117 9.21 -9.49 -8.19
C ILE A 117 7.78 -9.30 -8.65
N VAL A 118 6.88 -10.20 -8.25
CA VAL A 118 5.47 -10.13 -8.66
C VAL A 118 4.77 -8.93 -8.05
N GLN A 119 5.03 -8.63 -6.79
CA GLN A 119 4.50 -7.43 -6.13
C GLN A 119 4.96 -6.16 -6.84
N GLN A 120 6.24 -6.06 -7.24
CA GLN A 120 6.75 -4.91 -7.97
C GLN A 120 6.08 -4.77 -9.35
N ALA A 121 5.88 -5.87 -10.07
CA ALA A 121 5.16 -5.85 -11.33
C ALA A 121 3.70 -5.38 -11.16
N VAL A 122 3.01 -5.87 -10.11
CA VAL A 122 1.64 -5.43 -9.79
C VAL A 122 1.62 -3.96 -9.39
N VAL A 123 2.57 -3.49 -8.59
CA VAL A 123 2.70 -2.06 -8.22
C VAL A 123 2.84 -1.19 -9.47
N THR A 124 3.65 -1.61 -10.45
CA THR A 124 3.81 -0.88 -11.71
C THR A 124 2.48 -0.76 -12.48
N VAL A 125 1.72 -1.85 -12.57
CA VAL A 125 0.42 -1.86 -13.25
C VAL A 125 -0.60 -1.01 -12.49
N LEU A 126 -0.67 -1.13 -11.17
CA LEU A 126 -1.65 -0.41 -10.36
C LEU A 126 -1.34 1.08 -10.22
N ASN A 127 -0.08 1.49 -10.19
CA ASN A 127 0.30 2.90 -10.18
C ASN A 127 -0.23 3.63 -11.42
N ALA A 128 -0.25 3.00 -12.60
CA ALA A 128 -0.81 3.60 -13.81
C ALA A 128 -2.33 3.91 -13.69
N ILE A 129 -3.02 3.27 -12.74
CA ILE A 129 -4.44 3.50 -12.47
C ILE A 129 -4.63 4.48 -11.32
N TYR A 130 -4.00 4.22 -10.18
CA TYR A 130 -4.28 4.96 -8.94
C TYR A 130 -3.60 6.32 -8.88
N GLU A 131 -2.52 6.55 -9.61
CA GLU A 131 -1.92 7.90 -9.69
C GLU A 131 -2.86 8.93 -10.32
N GLU A 132 -3.77 8.50 -11.20
CA GLU A 132 -4.83 9.34 -11.75
C GLU A 132 -5.95 9.63 -10.72
N ASP A 133 -6.14 8.75 -9.74
CA ASP A 133 -7.17 8.88 -8.72
C ASP A 133 -6.70 9.65 -7.48
N PHE A 134 -5.43 9.51 -7.10
CA PHE A 134 -4.88 10.10 -5.88
C PHE A 134 -4.90 11.62 -5.89
N LEU A 135 -5.30 12.21 -4.77
CA LEU A 135 -5.43 13.65 -4.63
C LEU A 135 -4.06 14.35 -4.54
N GLY A 136 -4.03 15.61 -4.97
CA GLY A 136 -2.81 16.42 -5.06
C GLY A 136 -2.09 16.63 -3.73
N PHE A 137 -2.81 16.59 -2.61
CA PHE A 137 -2.25 16.78 -1.27
C PHE A 137 -1.76 15.49 -0.59
N SER A 138 -1.87 14.34 -1.25
CA SER A 138 -1.30 13.08 -0.78
C SER A 138 0.10 12.89 -1.37
N TYR A 139 1.13 12.70 -0.55
CA TYR A 139 2.54 12.67 -0.96
C TYR A 139 3.24 11.33 -0.67
N GLY A 140 2.86 10.64 0.40
CA GLY A 140 3.57 9.48 0.91
C GLY A 140 3.64 8.33 -0.11
N PHE A 141 4.82 7.74 -0.29
CA PHE A 141 5.07 6.53 -1.11
C PHE A 141 4.62 6.61 -2.58
N ARG A 142 4.36 7.78 -3.12
CA ARG A 142 3.93 7.98 -4.51
C ARG A 142 5.12 8.21 -5.44
N PRO A 143 5.08 7.69 -6.68
CA PRO A 143 6.11 7.97 -7.68
C PRO A 143 6.25 9.47 -7.95
N GLY A 144 7.49 9.96 -8.01
CA GLY A 144 7.78 11.35 -8.30
C GLY A 144 7.36 12.36 -7.21
N ARG A 145 6.98 11.87 -6.02
CA ARG A 145 6.66 12.71 -4.86
C ARG A 145 7.53 12.34 -3.67
N SER A 146 7.97 13.34 -2.94
CA SER A 146 8.85 13.18 -1.79
C SER A 146 8.30 13.89 -0.54
N GLN A 147 8.89 13.58 0.61
CA GLN A 147 8.64 14.31 1.85
C GLN A 147 9.05 15.79 1.74
N HIS A 148 10.06 16.13 0.93
CA HIS A 148 10.48 17.50 0.71
C HIS A 148 9.42 18.27 -0.08
N ASP A 149 8.80 17.67 -1.10
CA ASP A 149 7.71 18.31 -1.84
C ASP A 149 6.52 18.62 -0.92
N ALA A 150 6.22 17.74 0.03
CA ALA A 150 5.18 17.98 1.04
C ALA A 150 5.53 19.14 1.97
N LEU A 151 6.79 19.23 2.43
CA LEU A 151 7.28 20.32 3.27
C LEU A 151 7.31 21.64 2.52
N ASP A 152 7.69 21.64 1.24
CA ASP A 152 7.70 22.83 0.41
C ASP A 152 6.27 23.34 0.17
N ALA A 153 5.33 22.45 -0.14
CA ALA A 153 3.92 22.81 -0.25
C ALA A 153 3.38 23.42 1.04
N LEU A 154 3.67 22.82 2.20
CA LEU A 154 3.30 23.35 3.50
C LEU A 154 3.94 24.73 3.75
N THR A 155 5.21 24.91 3.41
CA THR A 155 5.94 26.18 3.58
C THR A 155 5.31 27.29 2.75
N VAL A 156 4.97 27.00 1.48
CA VAL A 156 4.29 27.97 0.59
C VAL A 156 2.93 28.35 1.16
N ALA A 157 2.18 27.37 1.63
CA ALA A 157 0.87 27.57 2.23
C ALA A 157 0.94 28.47 3.50
N LEU A 158 1.87 28.17 4.42
CA LEU A 158 2.07 28.94 5.65
C LEU A 158 2.51 30.39 5.39
N LYS A 159 3.31 30.62 4.32
CA LYS A 159 3.77 31.98 3.96
C LYS A 159 2.72 32.77 3.17
N GLY A 160 1.91 32.09 2.36
CA GLY A 160 0.94 32.71 1.45
C GLY A 160 -0.44 32.97 2.04
N GLN A 161 -0.79 32.31 3.13
CA GLN A 161 -2.13 32.37 3.73
C GLN A 161 -2.07 32.64 5.24
N LYS A 162 -3.18 33.17 5.81
CA LYS A 162 -3.31 33.38 7.26
C LYS A 162 -3.68 32.08 7.95
N VAL A 163 -2.67 31.26 8.23
CA VAL A 163 -2.87 30.00 8.97
C VAL A 163 -2.88 30.28 10.47
N ASN A 164 -3.99 29.95 11.14
CA ASN A 164 -4.15 30.12 12.60
C ASN A 164 -4.01 28.79 13.34
N TRP A 165 -4.27 27.64 12.67
CA TRP A 165 -4.29 26.33 13.27
C TRP A 165 -3.56 25.34 12.39
N ILE A 166 -2.77 24.46 13.02
CA ILE A 166 -2.13 23.30 12.38
C ILE A 166 -2.61 22.06 13.13
N LEU A 167 -3.16 21.10 12.37
CA LEU A 167 -3.47 19.76 12.88
C LEU A 167 -2.33 18.83 12.49
N ASP A 168 -1.64 18.28 13.50
CA ASP A 168 -0.71 17.18 13.34
C ASP A 168 -1.37 15.92 13.90
N ALA A 169 -1.50 14.88 13.08
CA ALA A 169 -2.16 13.64 13.44
C ALA A 169 -1.39 12.44 12.89
N ASP A 170 -1.26 11.39 13.71
CA ASP A 170 -0.63 10.11 13.34
C ASP A 170 -1.60 8.95 13.57
N ILE A 171 -1.55 7.95 12.67
CA ILE A 171 -2.39 6.76 12.78
C ILE A 171 -1.58 5.64 13.42
N THR A 172 -1.96 5.29 14.64
CA THR A 172 -1.29 4.23 15.40
C THR A 172 -1.46 2.88 14.69
N SER A 173 -0.35 2.17 14.51
CA SER A 173 -0.32 0.79 13.96
C SER A 173 -1.03 0.61 12.61
N PHE A 174 -1.07 1.64 11.77
CA PHE A 174 -1.86 1.65 10.55
C PHE A 174 -1.68 0.40 9.69
N PHE A 175 -0.44 -0.01 9.39
CA PHE A 175 -0.15 -1.18 8.56
C PHE A 175 -0.63 -2.50 9.19
N ASP A 176 -0.68 -2.58 10.51
CA ASP A 176 -1.07 -3.78 11.24
C ASP A 176 -2.59 -3.90 11.39
N GLU A 177 -3.32 -2.77 11.22
CA GLU A 177 -4.77 -2.68 11.43
C GLU A 177 -5.58 -2.61 10.13
N ILE A 178 -4.94 -2.61 8.94
CA ILE A 178 -5.65 -2.63 7.66
C ILE A 178 -6.57 -3.85 7.58
N ASP A 179 -7.86 -3.60 7.42
CA ASP A 179 -8.85 -4.66 7.22
C ASP A 179 -8.79 -5.20 5.78
N HIS A 180 -8.71 -6.52 5.63
CA HIS A 180 -8.54 -7.17 4.33
C HIS A 180 -9.81 -7.10 3.46
N GLU A 181 -11.00 -7.19 4.06
CA GLU A 181 -12.27 -7.10 3.33
C GLU A 181 -12.47 -5.71 2.76
N TRP A 182 -12.25 -4.69 3.59
CA TRP A 182 -12.29 -3.29 3.16
C TRP A 182 -11.24 -3.00 2.08
N MET A 183 -10.01 -3.51 2.24
CA MET A 183 -8.97 -3.35 1.22
C MET A 183 -9.41 -3.92 -0.13
N LEU A 184 -9.93 -5.14 -0.15
CA LEU A 184 -10.39 -5.79 -1.38
C LEU A 184 -11.61 -5.06 -1.97
N MET A 185 -12.49 -4.52 -1.13
CA MET A 185 -13.62 -3.71 -1.59
C MET A 185 -13.15 -2.39 -2.23
N PHE A 186 -12.19 -1.68 -1.62
CA PHE A 186 -11.63 -0.46 -2.20
C PHE A 186 -10.91 -0.73 -3.52
N LEU A 187 -10.12 -1.79 -3.60
CA LEU A 187 -9.53 -2.23 -4.86
C LEU A 187 -10.59 -2.53 -5.91
N GLY A 188 -11.69 -3.17 -5.51
CA GLY A 188 -12.81 -3.52 -6.37
C GLY A 188 -13.53 -2.33 -7.01
N HIS A 189 -13.37 -1.11 -6.50
CA HIS A 189 -13.91 0.08 -7.16
C HIS A 189 -13.28 0.34 -8.54
N ARG A 190 -11.99 -0.01 -8.70
CA ARG A 190 -11.26 0.22 -9.97
C ARG A 190 -10.88 -1.08 -10.68
N ILE A 191 -10.82 -2.20 -9.97
CA ILE A 191 -10.31 -3.47 -10.47
C ILE A 191 -11.42 -4.51 -10.46
N ALA A 192 -11.81 -4.98 -11.64
CA ALA A 192 -12.72 -6.11 -11.83
C ALA A 192 -11.99 -7.41 -12.21
N ASP A 193 -10.66 -7.37 -12.40
CA ASP A 193 -9.85 -8.57 -12.64
C ASP A 193 -9.74 -9.42 -11.38
N ARG A 194 -10.58 -10.47 -11.30
CA ARG A 194 -10.63 -11.39 -10.14
C ARG A 194 -9.32 -12.12 -9.89
N ARG A 195 -8.51 -12.34 -10.92
CA ARG A 195 -7.22 -13.04 -10.79
C ARG A 195 -6.22 -12.11 -10.07
N LEU A 196 -6.20 -10.83 -10.44
CA LEU A 196 -5.35 -9.84 -9.78
C LEU A 196 -5.79 -9.60 -8.33
N LEU A 197 -7.08 -9.44 -8.08
CA LEU A 197 -7.61 -9.32 -6.70
C LEU A 197 -7.30 -10.56 -5.86
N GLY A 198 -7.45 -11.76 -6.45
CA GLY A 198 -7.08 -13.02 -5.79
C GLY A 198 -5.59 -13.12 -5.47
N LEU A 199 -4.73 -12.55 -6.31
CA LEU A 199 -3.29 -12.49 -6.06
C LEU A 199 -2.97 -11.58 -4.86
N ILE A 200 -3.56 -10.40 -4.80
CA ILE A 200 -3.41 -9.49 -3.66
C ILE A 200 -3.94 -10.15 -2.37
N CYS A 201 -5.10 -10.79 -2.43
CA CYS A 201 -5.67 -11.53 -1.30
C CYS A 201 -4.70 -12.62 -0.78
N LYS A 202 -4.03 -13.37 -1.68
CA LYS A 202 -3.02 -14.36 -1.29
C LYS A 202 -1.88 -13.74 -0.48
N TRP A 203 -1.39 -12.55 -0.86
CA TRP A 203 -0.33 -11.88 -0.10
C TRP A 203 -0.80 -11.36 1.26
N LEU A 204 -2.00 -10.78 1.32
CA LEU A 204 -2.59 -10.34 2.59
C LEU A 204 -2.74 -11.49 3.58
N GLN A 205 -3.09 -12.69 3.10
CA GLN A 205 -3.33 -13.90 3.89
C GLN A 205 -2.08 -14.78 4.08
N ALA A 206 -0.97 -14.50 3.40
CA ALA A 206 0.22 -15.34 3.45
C ALA A 206 0.78 -15.47 4.88
N GLY A 207 0.63 -14.42 5.69
CA GLY A 207 1.11 -14.38 7.05
C GLY A 207 2.62 -14.18 7.14
N VAL A 208 3.15 -14.49 8.32
CA VAL A 208 4.59 -14.37 8.60
C VAL A 208 5.12 -15.68 9.18
N MET A 209 6.40 -15.94 8.90
CA MET A 209 7.16 -17.01 9.52
C MET A 209 7.99 -16.41 10.65
N GLU A 210 7.75 -16.83 11.88
CA GLU A 210 8.41 -16.38 13.08
C GLU A 210 8.81 -17.60 13.91
N ASP A 211 10.08 -17.70 14.27
CA ASP A 211 10.66 -18.82 15.03
C ASP A 211 10.29 -20.21 14.47
N GLY A 212 10.31 -20.35 13.13
CA GLY A 212 9.97 -21.58 12.44
C GLY A 212 8.47 -21.91 12.41
N ARG A 213 7.60 -21.03 12.92
CA ARG A 213 6.14 -21.22 12.91
C ARG A 213 5.45 -20.19 12.02
N ARG A 214 4.46 -20.64 11.26
CA ARG A 214 3.62 -19.73 10.48
C ARG A 214 2.56 -19.08 11.37
N VAL A 215 2.56 -17.76 11.41
CA VAL A 215 1.50 -16.95 12.02
C VAL A 215 0.62 -16.42 10.91
N ALA A 216 -0.66 -16.79 10.93
CA ALA A 216 -1.63 -16.32 9.95
C ALA A 216 -1.90 -14.81 10.13
N ALA A 217 -2.11 -14.10 9.02
CA ALA A 217 -2.56 -12.71 9.04
C ALA A 217 -4.07 -12.68 8.76
N THR A 218 -4.84 -12.18 9.72
CA THR A 218 -6.29 -11.91 9.57
C THR A 218 -6.58 -10.46 9.23
N LYS A 219 -5.63 -9.58 9.50
CA LYS A 219 -5.64 -8.15 9.18
C LYS A 219 -4.21 -7.66 8.96
N GLY A 220 -4.09 -6.44 8.49
CA GLY A 220 -2.81 -5.79 8.25
C GLY A 220 -2.15 -6.21 6.94
N THR A 221 -1.08 -5.49 6.62
CA THR A 221 -0.18 -5.83 5.51
C THR A 221 1.24 -5.88 6.03
N PRO A 222 2.08 -6.85 5.60
CA PRO A 222 3.43 -6.99 6.13
C PRO A 222 4.25 -5.73 5.92
N GLN A 223 4.71 -5.11 7.00
CA GLN A 223 5.65 -3.99 6.91
C GLN A 223 6.94 -4.48 6.25
N GLY A 224 7.29 -3.88 5.10
CA GLY A 224 8.44 -4.29 4.29
C GLY A 224 8.09 -5.09 3.03
N ALA A 225 6.84 -5.46 2.80
CA ALA A 225 6.41 -5.98 1.50
C ALA A 225 6.36 -4.85 0.45
N VAL A 226 6.74 -5.15 -0.78
CA VAL A 226 6.86 -4.16 -1.87
C VAL A 226 5.53 -3.47 -2.19
N ILE A 227 4.43 -4.21 -2.12
CA ILE A 227 3.10 -3.69 -2.44
C ILE A 227 2.45 -2.90 -1.29
N SER A 228 2.90 -3.09 -0.04
CA SER A 228 2.23 -2.53 1.13
C SER A 228 2.10 -1.00 1.13
N PRO A 229 3.08 -0.22 0.66
CA PRO A 229 2.94 1.24 0.56
C PRO A 229 1.82 1.67 -0.39
N LEU A 230 1.67 1.02 -1.54
CA LEU A 230 0.58 1.32 -2.48
C LEU A 230 -0.78 0.93 -1.89
N LEU A 231 -0.90 -0.24 -1.28
CA LEU A 231 -2.15 -0.66 -0.61
C LEU A 231 -2.53 0.31 0.52
N ALA A 232 -1.56 0.80 1.28
CA ALA A 232 -1.77 1.82 2.29
C ALA A 232 -2.35 3.12 1.70
N ASN A 233 -1.78 3.60 0.59
CA ASN A 233 -2.27 4.78 -0.09
C ASN A 233 -3.69 4.58 -0.66
N ILE A 234 -3.97 3.41 -1.24
CA ILE A 234 -5.32 3.10 -1.72
C ILE A 234 -6.32 3.10 -0.57
N TYR A 235 -5.99 2.47 0.56
CA TYR A 235 -6.85 2.45 1.74
C TYR A 235 -7.11 3.87 2.27
N LEU A 236 -6.06 4.67 2.46
CA LEU A 236 -6.18 6.05 2.94
C LEU A 236 -6.91 6.95 1.95
N HIS A 237 -6.76 6.73 0.66
CA HIS A 237 -7.49 7.50 -0.35
C HIS A 237 -9.01 7.40 -0.12
N TYR A 238 -9.55 6.20 0.08
CA TYR A 238 -10.98 6.02 0.30
C TYR A 238 -11.44 6.44 1.70
N VAL A 239 -10.63 6.21 2.72
CA VAL A 239 -11.01 6.48 4.12
C VAL A 239 -10.75 7.93 4.52
N LEU A 240 -9.60 8.48 4.16
CA LEU A 240 -9.12 9.78 4.64
C LEU A 240 -9.18 10.86 3.56
N ASP A 241 -8.57 10.64 2.39
CA ASP A 241 -8.37 11.72 1.41
C ASP A 241 -9.69 12.22 0.85
N LEU A 242 -10.58 11.30 0.43
CA LEU A 242 -11.90 11.66 -0.07
C LEU A 242 -12.76 12.31 1.00
N TRP A 243 -12.66 11.85 2.25
CA TRP A 243 -13.33 12.49 3.38
C TRP A 243 -12.79 13.90 3.62
N ALA A 244 -11.47 14.10 3.67
CA ALA A 244 -10.85 15.40 3.88
C ALA A 244 -11.25 16.39 2.78
N ARG A 245 -11.23 15.95 1.50
CA ARG A 245 -11.70 16.75 0.35
C ARG A 245 -13.15 17.18 0.52
N GLN A 246 -14.04 16.23 0.88
CA GLN A 246 -15.47 16.52 1.07
C GLN A 246 -15.71 17.46 2.25
N TRP A 247 -14.98 17.24 3.35
CA TRP A 247 -15.05 18.08 4.53
C TRP A 247 -14.61 19.53 4.21
N ARG A 248 -13.50 19.68 3.50
CA ARG A 248 -13.02 21.00 3.04
C ARG A 248 -14.08 21.74 2.23
N GLN A 249 -14.76 21.05 1.34
CA GLN A 249 -15.73 21.66 0.43
C GLN A 249 -17.08 22.01 1.10
N ARG A 250 -17.51 21.24 2.09
CA ARG A 250 -18.87 21.34 2.65
C ARG A 250 -18.95 21.97 4.02
N TYR A 251 -17.94 21.77 4.85
CA TYR A 251 -18.01 22.10 6.28
C TYR A 251 -16.94 23.07 6.74
N ALA A 252 -15.81 23.17 6.07
CA ALA A 252 -14.75 24.09 6.45
C ALA A 252 -15.21 25.53 6.24
N ARG A 253 -14.94 26.38 7.25
CA ARG A 253 -15.14 27.82 7.19
C ARG A 253 -13.77 28.48 7.11
N GLY A 254 -13.51 29.24 6.03
CA GLY A 254 -12.20 29.84 5.77
C GLY A 254 -11.29 28.90 4.94
N ASP A 255 -10.03 29.31 4.80
CA ASP A 255 -9.06 28.59 3.99
C ASP A 255 -8.53 27.37 4.72
N VAL A 256 -8.66 26.20 4.07
CA VAL A 256 -8.05 24.94 4.52
C VAL A 256 -7.07 24.48 3.45
N ILE A 257 -5.83 24.35 3.84
CA ILE A 257 -4.71 24.00 2.97
C ILE A 257 -4.51 22.48 2.98
#